data_d653d2d11fe3d8a731348ce5c76783b9
#
_entry.id   d653d2d11fe3d8a731348ce5c76783b9
#
_cell.length_a   1.000
_cell.length_b   1.000
_cell.length_c   1.000
_cell.angle_alpha   90.00
_cell.angle_beta   90.00
_cell.angle_gamma   90.00
#
_symmetry.space_group_name_H-M   'P 1'
#
loop_
_entity.id
_entity.type
_entity.pdbx_description
1 polymer ?
#
loop_
_entity_poly.entity_id
_entity_poly.type
_entity_poly.pdbx_seq_one_letter_code
_entity_poly.pdbx_strand_id
1 'polypeptide(L)'
;MKHKFIGAIACIAILLVGSLNWNLLFGLTTEKRVHQHLSYVPKQKCEQTHNDGELCTHLPLISIDTNGQEITASMRIMDSESEYNHTSDKSTVSSDVIIHVRGNSSRFFEKSGYRIKLIDKNGNNNPQSLLGMDKHQDWVLHGPYLDKTLIRNYMMYNLSGEIMDYAPNVRFCEVVINGEYEGVYVLTELITAGKDGARLNMSVDAKDNTYTGYLLRLDRQNDIESDRVNNLTEYTLRADRDLKLEVEYPGQQKLNETLKRSIETDFSRFEKALYSYDFNNKKYGYKNYIDVDSFVSYFIIHELVVNYDAGSYSTYIYKDTSGKYKMCGWDFNNACDNYQEQSVMTVQGY
;
A
#
# COMPACT_ATOMS: atom_id res chain seq x y z
N MET A 1 -22.07 -21.01 52.78
CA MET A 1 -21.30 -21.46 51.62
C MET A 1 -21.91 -21.06 50.25
N LYS A 2 -23.23 -21.23 50.03
CA LYS A 2 -23.88 -20.92 48.74
C LYS A 2 -23.71 -19.45 48.26
N HIS A 3 -23.77 -18.44 49.13
CA HIS A 3 -23.63 -17.02 48.72
C HIS A 3 -22.20 -16.63 48.30
N LYS A 4 -21.17 -17.28 48.85
CA LYS A 4 -19.78 -17.05 48.44
C LYS A 4 -19.48 -17.64 47.06
N PHE A 5 -20.15 -18.74 46.72
CA PHE A 5 -20.00 -19.40 45.40
C PHE A 5 -20.71 -18.60 44.30
N ILE A 6 -21.88 -18.03 44.59
CA ILE A 6 -22.63 -17.18 43.65
C ILE A 6 -21.85 -15.89 43.37
N GLY A 7 -21.22 -15.28 44.38
CA GLY A 7 -20.38 -14.11 44.21
C GLY A 7 -19.15 -14.38 43.35
N ALA A 8 -18.48 -15.51 43.51
CA ALA A 8 -17.32 -15.91 42.73
C ALA A 8 -17.69 -16.15 41.23
N ILE A 9 -18.83 -16.81 40.97
CA ILE A 9 -19.33 -17.04 39.60
C ILE A 9 -19.70 -15.71 38.93
N ALA A 10 -20.34 -14.79 39.65
CA ALA A 10 -20.69 -13.47 39.16
C ALA A 10 -19.42 -12.66 38.80
N CYS A 11 -18.39 -12.68 39.65
CA CYS A 11 -17.09 -12.01 39.34
C CYS A 11 -16.38 -12.62 38.13
N ILE A 12 -16.38 -13.94 37.99
CA ILE A 12 -15.81 -14.62 36.82
C ILE A 12 -16.59 -14.27 35.55
N ALA A 13 -17.92 -14.23 35.61
CA ALA A 13 -18.75 -13.84 34.48
C ALA A 13 -18.52 -12.36 34.08
N ILE A 14 -18.38 -11.46 35.04
CA ILE A 14 -18.05 -10.05 34.78
C ILE A 14 -16.65 -9.91 34.19
N LEU A 15 -15.66 -10.68 34.66
CA LEU A 15 -14.31 -10.67 34.12
C LEU A 15 -14.27 -11.23 32.69
N LEU A 16 -15.04 -12.31 32.40
CA LEU A 16 -15.16 -12.89 31.08
C LEU A 16 -15.88 -11.93 30.08
N VAL A 17 -16.98 -11.32 30.50
CA VAL A 17 -17.69 -10.32 29.70
C VAL A 17 -16.86 -9.08 29.53
N GLY A 18 -16.13 -8.64 30.55
CA GLY A 18 -15.19 -7.53 30.48
C GLY A 18 -14.02 -7.82 29.55
N SER A 19 -13.44 -9.02 29.55
CA SER A 19 -12.37 -9.40 28.65
C SER A 19 -12.83 -9.56 27.20
N LEU A 20 -14.05 -10.06 26.96
CA LEU A 20 -14.67 -10.18 25.63
C LEU A 20 -15.05 -8.80 25.04
N ASN A 21 -15.42 -7.84 25.87
CA ASN A 21 -15.78 -6.50 25.42
C ASN A 21 -14.67 -5.46 25.59
N TRP A 22 -13.50 -5.84 26.14
CA TRP A 22 -12.38 -4.92 26.33
C TRP A 22 -11.91 -4.30 25.01
N ASN A 23 -11.87 -5.11 23.98
CA ASN A 23 -11.51 -4.66 22.61
C ASN A 23 -12.58 -3.75 22.00
N LEU A 24 -13.86 -3.96 22.30
CA LEU A 24 -14.98 -3.11 21.87
C LEU A 24 -15.02 -1.77 22.61
N LEU A 25 -14.64 -1.77 23.90
CA LEU A 25 -14.67 -0.57 24.76
C LEU A 25 -13.49 0.37 24.54
N PHE A 26 -12.33 -0.16 24.12
CA PHE A 26 -11.10 0.62 23.96
C PHE A 26 -10.64 0.81 22.51
N GLY A 27 -11.38 0.27 21.52
CA GLY A 27 -11.07 0.46 20.09
C GLY A 27 -9.67 -0.02 19.68
N LEU A 28 -9.09 -0.99 20.43
CA LEU A 28 -7.69 -1.39 20.31
C LEU A 28 -7.43 -2.51 19.31
N THR A 29 -8.46 -3.03 18.65
CA THR A 29 -8.27 -3.97 17.55
C THR A 29 -8.64 -3.27 16.25
N THR A 30 -7.64 -2.80 15.52
CA THR A 30 -7.78 -2.66 14.08
C THR A 30 -8.05 -4.06 13.54
N GLU A 31 -9.21 -4.27 12.93
CA GLU A 31 -9.49 -5.52 12.25
C GLU A 31 -8.36 -5.79 11.25
N LYS A 32 -7.79 -6.99 11.30
CA LYS A 32 -6.78 -7.37 10.31
C LYS A 32 -7.45 -7.36 8.94
N ARG A 33 -6.90 -6.56 8.04
CA ARG A 33 -7.40 -6.49 6.67
C ARG A 33 -7.18 -7.84 5.99
N VAL A 34 -8.20 -8.33 5.32
CA VAL A 34 -8.11 -9.55 4.51
C VAL A 34 -7.71 -9.15 3.09
N HIS A 35 -6.65 -9.75 2.58
CA HIS A 35 -6.23 -9.58 1.20
C HIS A 35 -7.27 -10.20 0.25
N GLN A 36 -7.60 -9.49 -0.83
CA GLN A 36 -8.68 -9.85 -1.73
C GLN A 36 -8.14 -10.44 -3.04
N HIS A 37 -8.14 -11.76 -3.15
CA HIS A 37 -7.85 -12.43 -4.41
C HIS A 37 -9.01 -12.33 -5.39
N LEU A 38 -8.70 -12.18 -6.66
CA LEU A 38 -9.68 -12.28 -7.72
C LEU A 38 -9.92 -13.76 -8.06
N SER A 39 -11.17 -14.20 -7.93
CA SER A 39 -11.59 -15.49 -8.50
C SER A 39 -11.71 -15.33 -10.01
N TYR A 40 -10.92 -16.09 -10.76
CA TYR A 40 -11.03 -16.09 -12.21
C TYR A 40 -12.31 -16.78 -12.66
N VAL A 41 -13.14 -16.07 -13.39
CA VAL A 41 -14.31 -16.61 -14.10
C VAL A 41 -14.02 -16.47 -15.59
N PRO A 42 -14.01 -17.58 -16.38
CA PRO A 42 -13.84 -17.49 -17.82
C PRO A 42 -14.97 -16.66 -18.45
N LYS A 43 -14.59 -15.62 -19.16
CA LYS A 43 -15.56 -14.80 -19.92
C LYS A 43 -15.76 -15.38 -21.33
N GLN A 44 -16.97 -15.27 -21.83
CA GLN A 44 -17.28 -15.68 -23.22
C GLN A 44 -16.97 -14.51 -24.15
N LYS A 45 -16.41 -14.83 -25.32
CA LYS A 45 -16.28 -13.83 -26.37
C LYS A 45 -17.66 -13.39 -26.81
N CYS A 46 -17.89 -12.08 -26.88
CA CYS A 46 -19.19 -11.56 -27.32
C CYS A 46 -19.50 -11.99 -28.75
N GLU A 47 -20.77 -12.29 -29.02
CA GLU A 47 -21.29 -12.62 -30.37
C GLU A 47 -21.71 -11.38 -31.15
N GLN A 48 -21.73 -10.20 -30.52
CA GLN A 48 -22.16 -8.96 -31.14
C GLN A 48 -21.11 -8.45 -32.13
N THR A 49 -21.58 -7.93 -33.26
CA THR A 49 -20.73 -7.21 -34.22
C THR A 49 -20.41 -5.83 -33.63
N HIS A 50 -19.15 -5.66 -33.22
CA HIS A 50 -18.63 -4.36 -32.81
C HIS A 50 -18.07 -3.60 -34.00
N ASN A 51 -17.83 -2.30 -33.82
CA ASN A 51 -17.20 -1.47 -34.83
C ASN A 51 -15.83 -2.03 -35.24
N ASP A 52 -15.52 -2.00 -36.51
CA ASP A 52 -14.21 -2.44 -36.99
C ASP A 52 -13.07 -1.65 -36.30
N GLY A 53 -12.17 -2.37 -35.67
CA GLY A 53 -11.01 -1.79 -34.94
C GLY A 53 -11.29 -1.46 -33.48
N GLU A 54 -12.48 -1.73 -32.95
CA GLU A 54 -12.77 -1.55 -31.54
C GLU A 54 -12.04 -2.58 -30.67
N LEU A 55 -11.47 -2.12 -29.55
CA LEU A 55 -10.81 -3.01 -28.58
C LEU A 55 -11.83 -3.97 -27.97
N CYS A 56 -11.53 -5.28 -28.07
CA CYS A 56 -12.30 -6.36 -27.49
C CYS A 56 -11.39 -7.19 -26.57
N THR A 57 -11.63 -7.13 -25.27
CA THR A 57 -10.77 -7.76 -24.26
C THR A 57 -11.53 -8.50 -23.18
N HIS A 58 -10.94 -9.60 -22.68
CA HIS A 58 -11.48 -10.32 -21.52
C HIS A 58 -11.11 -9.65 -20.18
N LEU A 59 -10.14 -8.73 -20.18
CA LEU A 59 -9.78 -7.97 -18.99
C LEU A 59 -10.75 -6.79 -18.78
N PRO A 60 -10.90 -6.29 -17.56
CA PRO A 60 -11.54 -5.00 -17.33
C PRO A 60 -10.86 -3.90 -18.14
N LEU A 61 -11.65 -3.00 -18.69
CA LEU A 61 -11.17 -1.90 -19.53
C LEU A 61 -11.37 -0.57 -18.80
N ILE A 62 -10.32 0.19 -18.64
CA ILE A 62 -10.32 1.55 -18.05
C ILE A 62 -10.08 2.56 -19.15
N SER A 63 -11.07 3.41 -19.41
CA SER A 63 -10.99 4.51 -20.36
C SER A 63 -10.86 5.83 -19.60
N ILE A 64 -9.83 6.62 -19.90
CA ILE A 64 -9.57 7.93 -19.31
C ILE A 64 -9.54 8.96 -20.43
N ASP A 65 -10.31 10.03 -20.27
CA ASP A 65 -10.37 11.13 -21.20
C ASP A 65 -10.04 12.45 -20.48
N THR A 66 -8.92 13.06 -20.85
CA THR A 66 -8.45 14.29 -20.23
C THR A 66 -9.18 15.54 -20.73
N ASN A 67 -9.99 15.42 -21.80
CA ASN A 67 -10.70 16.54 -22.41
C ASN A 67 -9.78 17.75 -22.68
N GLY A 68 -8.49 17.49 -22.96
CA GLY A 68 -7.49 18.53 -23.18
C GLY A 68 -6.98 19.22 -21.91
N GLN A 69 -7.29 18.68 -20.72
CA GLN A 69 -6.78 19.19 -19.44
C GLN A 69 -5.54 18.40 -19.00
N GLU A 70 -4.65 19.04 -18.26
CA GLU A 70 -3.38 18.41 -17.84
C GLU A 70 -3.55 17.48 -16.61
N ILE A 71 -4.49 17.76 -15.73
CA ILE A 71 -4.57 17.13 -14.40
C ILE A 71 -5.89 16.41 -14.18
N THR A 72 -7.01 16.96 -14.69
CA THR A 72 -8.33 16.38 -14.49
C THR A 72 -8.77 15.62 -15.74
N ALA A 73 -9.48 14.50 -15.51
CA ALA A 73 -9.98 13.64 -16.56
C ALA A 73 -11.32 13.03 -16.16
N SER A 74 -12.08 12.54 -17.13
CA SER A 74 -13.17 11.62 -16.87
C SER A 74 -12.68 10.19 -17.02
N MET A 75 -13.07 9.32 -16.09
CA MET A 75 -12.71 7.90 -16.10
C MET A 75 -13.96 7.03 -16.15
N ARG A 76 -13.93 6.02 -16.99
CA ARG A 76 -14.96 4.98 -17.08
C ARG A 76 -14.28 3.61 -16.99
N ILE A 77 -14.95 2.69 -16.32
CA ILE A 77 -14.53 1.28 -16.24
C ILE A 77 -15.65 0.44 -16.85
N MET A 78 -15.30 -0.41 -17.80
CA MET A 78 -16.13 -1.45 -18.36
C MET A 78 -15.61 -2.79 -17.81
N ASP A 79 -16.45 -3.49 -17.05
CA ASP A 79 -16.13 -4.79 -16.44
C ASP A 79 -17.36 -5.67 -16.43
N SER A 80 -17.58 -6.38 -17.54
CA SER A 80 -18.63 -7.39 -17.65
C SER A 80 -18.22 -8.63 -16.85
N GLU A 81 -19.18 -9.25 -16.16
CA GLU A 81 -18.96 -10.49 -15.43
C GLU A 81 -18.87 -11.72 -16.34
N SER A 82 -19.50 -11.69 -17.50
CA SER A 82 -19.69 -12.86 -18.38
C SER A 82 -19.08 -12.73 -19.77
N GLU A 83 -19.00 -11.51 -20.31
CA GLU A 83 -18.57 -11.26 -21.69
C GLU A 83 -17.30 -10.41 -21.76
N TYR A 84 -16.69 -10.34 -22.93
CA TYR A 84 -15.55 -9.45 -23.19
C TYR A 84 -16.01 -7.99 -23.11
N ASN A 85 -15.09 -7.12 -22.77
CA ASN A 85 -15.32 -5.69 -22.62
C ASN A 85 -14.91 -4.92 -23.87
N HIS A 86 -15.63 -3.84 -24.15
CA HIS A 86 -15.39 -2.93 -25.26
C HIS A 86 -15.44 -1.47 -24.79
N THR A 87 -14.81 -0.58 -25.54
CA THR A 87 -14.80 0.87 -25.20
C THR A 87 -16.19 1.51 -25.29
N SER A 88 -17.09 0.96 -26.13
CA SER A 88 -18.47 1.40 -26.31
C SER A 88 -19.44 0.88 -25.23
N ASP A 89 -19.02 -0.11 -24.43
CA ASP A 89 -19.88 -0.71 -23.43
C ASP A 89 -20.31 0.28 -22.36
N LYS A 90 -21.45 -0.03 -21.73
CA LYS A 90 -21.90 0.70 -20.56
C LYS A 90 -20.92 0.52 -19.42
N SER A 91 -20.43 1.63 -18.88
CA SER A 91 -19.52 1.61 -17.74
C SER A 91 -20.18 1.07 -16.48
N THR A 92 -19.46 0.23 -15.75
CA THR A 92 -19.82 -0.24 -14.40
C THR A 92 -19.49 0.80 -13.35
N VAL A 93 -18.40 1.58 -13.58
CA VAL A 93 -17.97 2.70 -12.74
C VAL A 93 -17.68 3.91 -13.62
N SER A 94 -18.07 5.10 -13.14
CA SER A 94 -17.71 6.39 -13.75
C SER A 94 -17.38 7.39 -12.65
N SER A 95 -16.31 8.17 -12.84
CA SER A 95 -15.89 9.24 -11.92
C SER A 95 -15.07 10.27 -12.68
N ASP A 96 -15.12 11.52 -12.21
CA ASP A 96 -14.05 12.45 -12.51
C ASP A 96 -12.81 12.05 -11.69
N VAL A 97 -11.63 12.32 -12.21
CA VAL A 97 -10.37 11.93 -11.60
C VAL A 97 -9.33 13.04 -11.70
N ILE A 98 -8.45 13.09 -10.71
CA ILE A 98 -7.16 13.77 -10.83
C ILE A 98 -6.15 12.69 -11.20
N ILE A 99 -5.43 12.89 -12.28
CA ILE A 99 -4.43 11.95 -12.80
C ILE A 99 -3.05 12.61 -12.85
N HIS A 100 -2.04 11.90 -12.37
CA HIS A 100 -0.65 12.33 -12.45
C HIS A 100 0.24 11.17 -12.85
N VAL A 101 1.20 11.44 -13.71
CA VAL A 101 2.32 10.51 -13.96
C VAL A 101 3.09 10.33 -12.66
N ARG A 102 3.37 9.09 -12.29
CA ARG A 102 4.09 8.75 -11.06
C ARG A 102 5.37 7.96 -11.33
N GLY A 103 6.22 7.91 -10.29
CA GLY A 103 7.48 7.19 -10.26
C GLY A 103 8.67 8.15 -10.23
N ASN A 104 9.82 7.65 -9.80
CA ASN A 104 11.07 8.39 -9.87
C ASN A 104 11.67 8.26 -11.27
N SER A 105 12.37 7.16 -11.57
CA SER A 105 12.89 6.86 -12.90
C SER A 105 11.80 6.42 -13.89
N SER A 106 10.79 5.69 -13.42
CA SER A 106 9.73 5.13 -14.28
C SER A 106 8.81 6.17 -14.93
N ARG A 107 8.77 7.41 -14.44
CA ARG A 107 8.02 8.50 -15.09
C ARG A 107 8.55 8.89 -16.48
N PHE A 108 9.78 8.48 -16.80
CA PHE A 108 10.42 8.76 -18.09
C PHE A 108 10.26 7.62 -19.09
N PHE A 109 9.61 6.53 -18.71
CA PHE A 109 9.36 5.42 -19.61
C PHE A 109 8.20 5.72 -20.55
N GLU A 110 8.23 5.17 -21.76
CA GLU A 110 7.14 5.30 -22.75
C GLU A 110 5.80 4.82 -22.16
N LYS A 111 5.80 3.74 -21.39
CA LYS A 111 4.64 3.26 -20.64
C LYS A 111 4.68 3.80 -19.21
N SER A 112 4.07 4.94 -19.00
CA SER A 112 4.05 5.60 -17.70
C SER A 112 3.12 4.90 -16.71
N GLY A 113 3.47 4.96 -15.42
CA GLY A 113 2.53 4.68 -14.33
C GLY A 113 1.78 5.95 -13.93
N TYR A 114 0.54 5.78 -13.40
CA TYR A 114 -0.30 6.91 -13.00
C TYR A 114 -0.79 6.75 -11.57
N ARG A 115 -0.83 7.87 -10.83
CA ARG A 115 -1.66 7.99 -9.64
C ARG A 115 -3.01 8.57 -10.07
N ILE A 116 -4.08 7.94 -9.61
CA ILE A 116 -5.46 8.35 -9.87
C ILE A 116 -6.13 8.65 -8.56
N LYS A 117 -6.78 9.80 -8.46
CA LYS A 117 -7.62 10.17 -7.34
C LYS A 117 -9.04 10.42 -7.84
N LEU A 118 -10.00 9.63 -7.35
CA LEU A 118 -11.42 9.79 -7.69
C LEU A 118 -11.97 11.04 -7.01
N ILE A 119 -12.66 11.86 -7.77
CA ILE A 119 -13.32 13.09 -7.31
C ILE A 119 -14.76 13.16 -7.82
N ASP A 120 -15.59 13.91 -7.12
CA ASP A 120 -16.90 14.30 -7.60
C ASP A 120 -16.83 15.56 -8.49
N LYS A 121 -17.96 15.97 -9.04
CA LYS A 121 -18.08 17.16 -9.89
C LYS A 121 -17.69 18.48 -9.20
N ASN A 122 -17.60 18.48 -7.86
CA ASN A 122 -17.19 19.63 -7.07
C ASN A 122 -15.71 19.56 -6.67
N GLY A 123 -14.99 18.51 -7.10
CA GLY A 123 -13.57 18.28 -6.74
C GLY A 123 -13.36 17.62 -5.39
N ASN A 124 -14.42 17.20 -4.68
CA ASN A 124 -14.29 16.48 -3.42
C ASN A 124 -13.93 15.01 -3.66
N ASN A 125 -13.33 14.37 -2.66
CA ASN A 125 -13.04 12.95 -2.70
C ASN A 125 -14.31 12.13 -2.97
N ASN A 126 -14.23 11.23 -3.95
CA ASN A 126 -15.32 10.35 -4.35
C ASN A 126 -14.90 8.87 -4.23
N PRO A 127 -14.77 8.32 -3.01
CA PRO A 127 -14.29 6.96 -2.83
C PRO A 127 -15.25 5.95 -3.43
N GLN A 128 -14.76 5.10 -4.34
CA GLN A 128 -15.52 4.02 -4.98
C GLN A 128 -14.74 2.70 -4.91
N SER A 129 -15.48 1.57 -4.99
CA SER A 129 -14.89 0.25 -5.21
C SER A 129 -14.55 0.10 -6.68
N LEU A 130 -13.33 -0.25 -7.00
CA LEU A 130 -12.88 -0.51 -8.36
C LEU A 130 -12.54 -2.00 -8.51
N LEU A 131 -13.09 -2.65 -9.51
CA LEU A 131 -12.84 -4.05 -9.85
C LEU A 131 -12.96 -5.00 -8.62
N GLY A 132 -13.97 -4.78 -7.80
CA GLY A 132 -14.23 -5.58 -6.60
C GLY A 132 -13.28 -5.35 -5.42
N MET A 133 -12.34 -4.42 -5.51
CA MET A 133 -11.49 -4.03 -4.39
C MET A 133 -12.17 -3.01 -3.48
N ASP A 134 -11.70 -2.91 -2.24
CA ASP A 134 -12.30 -2.03 -1.21
C ASP A 134 -12.38 -0.58 -1.65
N LYS A 135 -13.46 0.06 -1.23
CA LYS A 135 -13.78 1.45 -1.55
C LYS A 135 -12.69 2.42 -1.10
N HIS A 136 -12.15 3.19 -2.03
CA HIS A 136 -11.17 4.24 -1.78
C HIS A 136 -11.17 5.28 -2.90
N GLN A 137 -10.60 6.45 -2.65
CA GLN A 137 -10.42 7.48 -3.68
C GLN A 137 -9.05 7.43 -4.38
N ASP A 138 -8.00 6.92 -3.72
CA ASP A 138 -6.63 6.90 -4.27
C ASP A 138 -6.26 5.52 -4.81
N TRP A 139 -5.79 5.49 -6.06
CA TRP A 139 -5.43 4.29 -6.82
C TRP A 139 -4.16 4.52 -7.62
N VAL A 140 -3.56 3.43 -8.06
CA VAL A 140 -2.40 3.43 -8.94
C VAL A 140 -2.68 2.56 -10.16
N LEU A 141 -2.46 3.11 -11.36
CA LEU A 141 -2.28 2.32 -12.57
C LEU A 141 -0.77 2.11 -12.75
N HIS A 142 -0.32 0.92 -12.45
CA HIS A 142 1.07 0.53 -12.66
C HIS A 142 1.26 0.07 -14.10
N GLY A 143 2.07 0.80 -14.88
CA GLY A 143 2.49 0.45 -16.23
C GLY A 143 3.78 -0.36 -16.18
N PRO A 144 3.75 -1.68 -16.38
CA PRO A 144 4.91 -2.54 -16.20
C PRO A 144 5.86 -2.47 -17.43
N TYR A 145 6.54 -1.35 -17.63
CA TYR A 145 7.40 -1.13 -18.80
C TYR A 145 8.63 -2.05 -18.81
N LEU A 146 9.36 -2.11 -17.68
CA LEU A 146 10.55 -2.97 -17.56
C LEU A 146 10.18 -4.43 -17.36
N ASP A 147 9.07 -4.71 -16.72
CA ASP A 147 8.58 -6.07 -16.52
C ASP A 147 7.88 -6.60 -17.78
N LYS A 148 8.66 -7.22 -18.69
CA LYS A 148 8.12 -7.77 -19.93
C LYS A 148 7.19 -8.98 -19.74
N THR A 149 7.14 -9.55 -18.52
CA THR A 149 6.17 -10.58 -18.17
C THR A 149 4.81 -10.00 -17.77
N LEU A 150 4.77 -8.72 -17.39
CA LEU A 150 3.62 -7.96 -16.89
C LEU A 150 3.05 -8.46 -15.54
N ILE A 151 3.60 -9.53 -14.95
CA ILE A 151 2.98 -10.24 -13.81
C ILE A 151 3.70 -10.06 -12.48
N ARG A 152 4.94 -9.53 -12.43
CA ARG A 152 5.72 -9.50 -11.19
C ARG A 152 5.00 -8.81 -10.04
N ASN A 153 4.59 -7.56 -10.22
CA ASN A 153 3.85 -6.84 -9.18
C ASN A 153 2.52 -7.53 -8.84
N TYR A 154 1.77 -7.99 -9.84
CA TYR A 154 0.51 -8.67 -9.62
C TYR A 154 0.70 -9.94 -8.76
N MET A 155 1.64 -10.79 -9.14
CA MET A 155 1.93 -12.05 -8.44
C MET A 155 2.44 -11.78 -7.03
N MET A 156 3.40 -10.85 -6.90
CA MET A 156 4.07 -10.61 -5.62
C MET A 156 3.19 -9.88 -4.61
N TYR A 157 2.29 -9.00 -5.02
CA TYR A 157 1.32 -8.41 -4.11
C TYR A 157 0.31 -9.47 -3.59
N ASN A 158 -0.16 -10.36 -4.46
CA ASN A 158 -1.03 -11.44 -4.02
C ASN A 158 -0.31 -12.42 -3.08
N LEU A 159 0.94 -12.79 -3.37
CA LEU A 159 1.73 -13.64 -2.48
C LEU A 159 2.05 -12.93 -1.15
N SER A 160 2.39 -11.65 -1.18
CA SER A 160 2.61 -10.85 0.03
C SER A 160 1.36 -10.80 0.90
N GLY A 161 0.18 -10.72 0.29
CA GLY A 161 -1.10 -10.71 1.00
C GLY A 161 -1.41 -11.98 1.78
N GLU A 162 -0.81 -13.11 1.41
CA GLU A 162 -0.97 -14.37 2.15
C GLU A 162 -0.18 -14.39 3.47
N ILE A 163 0.98 -13.72 3.51
CA ILE A 163 1.92 -13.85 4.63
C ILE A 163 2.11 -12.58 5.44
N MET A 164 1.80 -11.40 4.87
CA MET A 164 1.95 -10.11 5.53
C MET A 164 0.61 -9.59 6.07
N ASP A 165 0.65 -8.74 7.07
CA ASP A 165 -0.56 -8.10 7.61
C ASP A 165 -1.21 -7.13 6.62
N TYR A 166 -0.41 -6.57 5.71
CA TYR A 166 -0.88 -5.71 4.63
C TYR A 166 -0.04 -5.89 3.38
N ALA A 167 -0.72 -6.08 2.27
CA ALA A 167 -0.21 -5.87 0.92
C ALA A 167 -1.33 -5.23 0.08
N PRO A 168 -1.01 -4.42 -0.95
CA PRO A 168 -2.01 -3.87 -1.86
C PRO A 168 -2.81 -4.96 -2.56
N ASN A 169 -4.12 -4.79 -2.67
CA ASN A 169 -4.90 -5.57 -3.63
C ASN A 169 -4.62 -5.07 -5.04
N VAL A 170 -4.69 -5.98 -5.99
CA VAL A 170 -4.33 -5.71 -7.40
C VAL A 170 -5.28 -6.39 -8.37
N ARG A 171 -5.49 -5.76 -9.52
CA ARG A 171 -6.28 -6.30 -10.63
C ARG A 171 -5.58 -5.98 -11.95
N PHE A 172 -5.55 -6.91 -12.86
CA PHE A 172 -5.21 -6.60 -14.25
C PHE A 172 -6.33 -5.80 -14.89
N CYS A 173 -5.94 -4.86 -15.74
CA CYS A 173 -6.86 -4.11 -16.60
C CYS A 173 -6.14 -3.71 -17.89
N GLU A 174 -6.90 -3.39 -18.90
CA GLU A 174 -6.41 -2.69 -20.07
C GLU A 174 -6.76 -1.21 -19.97
N VAL A 175 -5.93 -0.35 -20.54
CA VAL A 175 -6.06 1.10 -20.40
C VAL A 175 -6.12 1.75 -21.77
N VAL A 176 -7.06 2.67 -21.92
CA VAL A 176 -7.18 3.57 -23.06
C VAL A 176 -7.17 5.00 -22.53
N ILE A 177 -6.27 5.85 -23.05
CA ILE A 177 -6.19 7.26 -22.67
C ILE A 177 -6.41 8.12 -23.92
N ASN A 178 -7.39 9.02 -23.87
CA ASN A 178 -7.77 9.88 -25.00
C ASN A 178 -8.04 9.11 -26.31
N GLY A 179 -8.59 7.91 -26.19
CA GLY A 179 -8.86 7.03 -27.33
C GLY A 179 -7.68 6.18 -27.80
N GLU A 180 -6.48 6.39 -27.26
CA GLU A 180 -5.29 5.61 -27.60
C GLU A 180 -5.10 4.45 -26.62
N TYR A 181 -4.81 3.26 -27.15
CA TYR A 181 -4.61 2.05 -26.37
C TYR A 181 -3.21 2.00 -25.74
N GLU A 182 -3.16 2.01 -24.43
CA GLU A 182 -1.91 2.02 -23.64
C GLU A 182 -1.43 0.61 -23.23
N GLY A 183 -2.24 -0.42 -23.46
CA GLY A 183 -1.94 -1.81 -23.14
C GLY A 183 -2.39 -2.24 -21.75
N VAL A 184 -1.82 -3.38 -21.29
CA VAL A 184 -2.15 -4.00 -20.01
C VAL A 184 -1.46 -3.25 -18.85
N TYR A 185 -2.25 -2.94 -17.82
CA TYR A 185 -1.81 -2.32 -16.56
C TYR A 185 -2.21 -3.19 -15.38
N VAL A 186 -1.62 -2.88 -14.23
CA VAL A 186 -2.06 -3.41 -12.93
C VAL A 186 -2.66 -2.26 -12.13
N LEU A 187 -3.99 -2.30 -11.96
CA LEU A 187 -4.67 -1.40 -11.02
C LEU A 187 -4.35 -1.87 -9.60
N THR A 188 -3.75 -0.98 -8.84
CA THR A 188 -3.16 -1.28 -7.52
C THR A 188 -3.70 -0.30 -6.49
N GLU A 189 -3.98 -0.77 -5.28
CA GLU A 189 -4.25 0.10 -4.15
C GLU A 189 -3.00 0.90 -3.79
N LEU A 190 -3.17 2.21 -3.58
CA LEU A 190 -2.10 3.02 -3.01
C LEU A 190 -2.00 2.74 -1.50
N ILE A 191 -0.79 2.56 -0.97
CA ILE A 191 -0.57 2.50 0.47
C ILE A 191 -0.97 3.86 1.06
N THR A 192 -1.99 3.86 1.90
CA THR A 192 -2.48 5.06 2.60
C THR A 192 -2.65 4.74 4.07
N ALA A 193 -2.32 5.68 4.94
CA ALA A 193 -2.49 5.53 6.37
C ALA A 193 -3.38 6.64 6.92
N GLY A 194 -4.15 6.36 7.97
CA GLY A 194 -5.04 7.32 8.60
C GLY A 194 -6.14 6.66 9.39
N LYS A 195 -6.96 7.47 10.04
CA LYS A 195 -8.19 7.02 10.68
C LYS A 195 -9.33 7.04 9.66
N ASP A 196 -10.17 6.03 9.71
CA ASP A 196 -11.39 5.91 8.92
C ASP A 196 -11.17 5.92 7.39
N GLY A 197 -11.22 4.78 6.78
CA GLY A 197 -11.19 4.60 5.32
C GLY A 197 -9.81 4.60 4.67
N ALA A 198 -8.72 4.71 5.42
CA ALA A 198 -7.38 4.45 4.90
C ALA A 198 -7.09 2.95 4.80
N ARG A 199 -6.16 2.57 3.93
CA ARG A 199 -5.74 1.17 3.76
C ARG A 199 -5.06 0.63 5.02
N LEU A 200 -4.22 1.44 5.66
CA LEU A 200 -3.67 1.20 6.99
C LEU A 200 -4.47 2.04 7.97
N ASN A 201 -5.41 1.41 8.66
CA ASN A 201 -6.24 2.10 9.64
C ASN A 201 -5.45 2.39 10.91
N MET A 202 -5.44 3.65 11.35
CA MET A 202 -4.76 4.13 12.54
C MET A 202 -5.76 4.45 13.64
N SER A 203 -5.42 4.12 14.89
CA SER A 203 -6.30 4.30 16.04
C SER A 203 -6.63 5.76 16.35
N VAL A 204 -5.72 6.69 16.00
CA VAL A 204 -5.84 8.12 16.29
C VAL A 204 -5.66 8.92 15.02
N ASP A 205 -6.54 9.91 14.78
CA ASP A 205 -6.33 10.89 13.71
C ASP A 205 -5.17 11.84 14.09
N ALA A 206 -4.32 12.15 13.12
CA ALA A 206 -3.23 13.10 13.29
C ALA A 206 -3.72 14.55 13.49
N LYS A 207 -4.96 14.86 13.10
CA LYS A 207 -5.51 16.20 13.21
C LYS A 207 -5.65 16.60 14.68
N ASP A 208 -5.04 17.74 15.04
CA ASP A 208 -5.10 18.34 16.38
C ASP A 208 -4.55 17.46 17.52
N ASN A 209 -3.80 16.39 17.19
CA ASN A 209 -3.17 15.51 18.17
C ASN A 209 -1.65 15.76 18.27
N THR A 210 -1.11 15.48 19.43
CA THR A 210 0.35 15.58 19.69
C THR A 210 1.07 14.28 19.41
N TYR A 211 0.32 13.21 19.13
CA TYR A 211 0.83 11.91 18.81
C TYR A 211 -0.20 11.11 17.98
N THR A 212 0.28 10.25 17.07
CA THR A 212 -0.55 9.44 16.17
C THR A 212 0.22 8.18 15.75
N GLY A 213 -0.47 7.23 15.11
CA GLY A 213 0.19 6.24 14.27
C GLY A 213 0.83 6.92 13.05
N TYR A 214 1.77 6.28 12.40
CA TYR A 214 2.48 6.85 11.27
C TYR A 214 2.97 5.80 10.26
N LEU A 215 3.17 6.27 9.03
CA LEU A 215 3.75 5.53 7.92
C LEU A 215 5.04 6.23 7.50
N LEU A 216 6.11 5.51 7.44
CA LEU A 216 7.42 5.95 6.98
C LEU A 216 7.75 5.28 5.65
N ARG A 217 8.47 5.99 4.79
CA ARG A 217 9.07 5.47 3.58
C ARG A 217 10.58 5.69 3.60
N LEU A 218 11.34 4.65 3.33
CA LEU A 218 12.75 4.75 2.98
C LEU A 218 12.84 4.76 1.46
N ASP A 219 13.43 5.82 0.90
CA ASP A 219 13.58 6.00 -0.53
C ASP A 219 14.74 6.97 -0.82
N ARG A 220 15.00 7.21 -2.11
CA ARG A 220 15.88 8.30 -2.53
C ARG A 220 15.36 9.63 -2.02
N GLN A 221 16.29 10.49 -1.63
CA GLN A 221 15.97 11.82 -1.17
C GLN A 221 15.05 12.55 -2.18
N ASN A 222 13.91 13.04 -1.69
CA ASN A 222 13.10 14.01 -2.43
C ASN A 222 13.51 15.45 -2.04
N ASP A 223 12.97 16.44 -2.74
CA ASP A 223 13.27 17.85 -2.50
C ASP A 223 12.55 18.44 -1.26
N ILE A 224 11.72 17.64 -0.57
CA ILE A 224 10.88 18.09 0.53
C ILE A 224 11.55 17.77 1.86
N GLU A 225 12.29 18.72 2.40
CA GLU A 225 13.02 18.55 3.67
C GLU A 225 12.11 18.37 4.89
N SER A 226 10.90 18.92 4.85
CA SER A 226 9.98 18.91 6.02
C SER A 226 9.57 17.49 6.43
N ASP A 227 9.55 16.57 5.48
CA ASP A 227 9.07 15.19 5.72
C ASP A 227 10.17 14.25 6.17
N ARG A 228 11.43 14.67 6.08
CA ARG A 228 12.58 13.86 6.49
C ARG A 228 12.60 13.63 7.99
N VAL A 229 12.88 12.39 8.37
CA VAL A 229 13.02 11.98 9.77
C VAL A 229 14.48 12.15 10.21
N ASN A 230 14.71 12.93 11.25
CA ASN A 230 16.00 13.02 11.92
C ASN A 230 16.15 11.84 12.89
N ASN A 231 16.56 10.71 12.39
CA ASN A 231 16.74 9.49 13.17
C ASN A 231 18.20 9.26 13.54
N LEU A 232 18.49 8.27 14.40
CA LEU A 232 19.84 7.99 14.86
C LEU A 232 20.81 7.66 13.71
N THR A 233 20.35 6.92 12.71
CA THR A 233 21.18 6.50 11.56
C THR A 233 21.70 7.70 10.77
N GLU A 234 20.96 8.79 10.66
CA GLU A 234 21.39 10.03 9.99
C GLU A 234 22.70 10.61 10.57
N TYR A 235 22.94 10.40 11.85
CA TYR A 235 24.11 10.90 12.58
C TYR A 235 25.23 9.87 12.73
N THR A 236 25.15 8.76 12.01
CA THR A 236 26.14 7.68 12.07
C THR A 236 26.87 7.52 10.75
N LEU A 237 28.00 6.79 10.77
CA LEU A 237 28.71 6.39 9.54
C LEU A 237 27.95 5.34 8.71
N ARG A 238 26.80 4.89 9.20
CA ARG A 238 25.94 3.90 8.51
C ARG A 238 24.91 4.56 7.59
N ALA A 239 24.71 5.87 7.70
CA ALA A 239 23.79 6.58 6.84
C ALA A 239 24.27 6.52 5.38
N ASP A 240 23.42 6.04 4.51
CA ASP A 240 23.54 6.27 3.08
C ASP A 240 23.03 7.69 2.79
N ARG A 241 23.86 8.52 2.16
CA ARG A 241 23.53 9.92 1.91
C ARG A 241 22.40 10.09 0.91
N ASP A 242 22.23 9.12 0.02
CA ASP A 242 21.21 9.15 -1.04
C ASP A 242 19.86 8.59 -0.58
N LEU A 243 19.83 7.90 0.56
CA LEU A 243 18.64 7.31 1.15
C LEU A 243 18.16 8.16 2.32
N LYS A 244 16.85 8.45 2.34
CA LYS A 244 16.20 9.18 3.42
C LYS A 244 14.95 8.48 3.89
N LEU A 245 14.77 8.49 5.22
CA LEU A 245 13.54 8.08 5.86
C LEU A 245 12.59 9.28 5.91
N GLU A 246 11.42 9.15 5.35
CA GLU A 246 10.44 10.22 5.19
C GLU A 246 9.10 9.84 5.82
N VAL A 247 8.35 10.83 6.31
CA VAL A 247 7.00 10.65 6.85
C VAL A 247 5.99 10.74 5.70
N GLU A 248 5.38 9.62 5.34
CA GLU A 248 4.26 9.57 4.38
C GLU A 248 2.91 9.89 5.05
N TYR A 249 2.75 9.45 6.29
CA TYR A 249 1.61 9.80 7.13
C TYR A 249 2.08 10.08 8.56
N PRO A 250 1.60 11.15 9.19
CA PRO A 250 0.66 12.15 8.66
C PRO A 250 1.25 12.95 7.49
N GLY A 251 0.41 13.26 6.48
CA GLY A 251 0.84 14.10 5.35
C GLY A 251 1.22 15.51 5.82
N GLN A 252 1.98 16.24 4.99
CA GLN A 252 2.58 17.55 5.29
C GLN A 252 1.65 18.54 5.99
N GLN A 253 0.39 18.64 5.55
CA GLN A 253 -0.59 19.58 6.12
C GLN A 253 -0.95 19.28 7.59
N LYS A 254 -0.74 18.04 8.04
CA LYS A 254 -1.03 17.56 9.40
C LYS A 254 0.23 17.30 10.21
N LEU A 255 1.39 17.24 9.58
CA LEU A 255 2.69 16.99 10.21
C LEU A 255 3.22 18.28 10.85
N ASN A 256 2.90 18.49 12.10
CA ASN A 256 3.45 19.59 12.88
C ASN A 256 4.76 19.17 13.59
N GLU A 257 5.52 20.14 14.09
CA GLU A 257 6.81 19.90 14.77
C GLU A 257 6.70 18.94 15.96
N THR A 258 5.60 18.97 16.70
CA THR A 258 5.40 18.07 17.86
C THR A 258 5.24 16.63 17.43
N LEU A 259 4.42 16.39 16.40
CA LEU A 259 4.24 15.05 15.80
C LEU A 259 5.55 14.56 15.21
N LYS A 260 6.24 15.39 14.43
CA LYS A 260 7.51 15.05 13.81
C LYS A 260 8.54 14.61 14.86
N ARG A 261 8.75 15.42 15.90
CA ARG A 261 9.67 15.07 17.02
C ARG A 261 9.26 13.80 17.76
N SER A 262 7.97 13.54 17.90
CA SER A 262 7.46 12.29 18.49
C SER A 262 7.86 11.09 17.65
N ILE A 263 7.67 11.14 16.32
CA ILE A 263 8.05 10.11 15.36
C ILE A 263 9.56 9.88 15.37
N GLU A 264 10.34 10.96 15.26
CA GLU A 264 11.81 10.91 15.29
C GLU A 264 12.35 10.27 16.58
N THR A 265 11.77 10.64 17.71
CA THR A 265 12.14 10.10 19.02
C THR A 265 11.83 8.61 19.11
N ASP A 266 10.65 8.21 18.65
CA ASP A 266 10.21 6.82 18.73
C ASP A 266 11.04 5.92 17.80
N PHE A 267 11.30 6.36 16.57
CA PHE A 267 12.13 5.62 15.62
C PHE A 267 13.58 5.54 16.08
N SER A 268 14.15 6.63 16.58
CA SER A 268 15.51 6.64 17.15
C SER A 268 15.65 5.72 18.37
N ARG A 269 14.60 5.53 19.18
CA ARG A 269 14.63 4.55 20.29
C ARG A 269 14.73 3.13 19.75
N PHE A 270 14.00 2.81 18.69
CA PHE A 270 14.12 1.51 18.02
C PHE A 270 15.53 1.29 17.50
N GLU A 271 16.09 2.24 16.74
CA GLU A 271 17.44 2.13 16.20
C GLU A 271 18.51 1.98 17.31
N LYS A 272 18.40 2.74 18.40
CA LYS A 272 19.27 2.61 19.57
C LYS A 272 19.19 1.21 20.18
N ALA A 273 17.99 0.64 20.30
CA ALA A 273 17.83 -0.72 20.79
C ALA A 273 18.45 -1.74 19.83
N LEU A 274 18.25 -1.57 18.51
CA LEU A 274 18.80 -2.45 17.48
C LEU A 274 20.33 -2.43 17.44
N TYR A 275 20.94 -1.26 17.57
CA TYR A 275 22.41 -1.09 17.51
C TYR A 275 23.11 -1.20 18.87
N SER A 276 22.37 -1.45 19.95
CA SER A 276 22.96 -1.61 21.27
C SER A 276 23.67 -2.96 21.44
N TYR A 277 24.58 -3.05 22.40
CA TYR A 277 25.26 -4.30 22.73
C TYR A 277 24.27 -5.39 23.18
N ASP A 278 23.22 -5.00 23.87
CA ASP A 278 22.16 -5.87 24.38
C ASP A 278 20.90 -5.87 23.49
N PHE A 279 21.08 -5.73 22.18
CA PHE A 279 20.00 -5.64 21.18
C PHE A 279 18.95 -6.74 21.31
N ASN A 280 19.30 -7.95 21.75
CA ASN A 280 18.39 -9.09 21.91
C ASN A 280 17.83 -9.23 23.36
N ASN A 281 18.04 -8.23 24.22
CA ASN A 281 17.53 -8.24 25.58
C ASN A 281 15.99 -8.33 25.59
N LYS A 282 15.43 -9.19 26.46
CA LYS A 282 13.96 -9.37 26.53
C LYS A 282 13.19 -8.11 26.90
N LYS A 283 13.79 -7.22 27.70
CA LYS A 283 13.13 -6.01 28.23
C LYS A 283 13.40 -4.77 27.37
N TYR A 284 14.59 -4.64 26.79
CA TYR A 284 15.04 -3.41 26.12
C TYR A 284 15.44 -3.61 24.67
N GLY A 285 15.55 -4.86 24.19
CA GLY A 285 15.99 -5.18 22.85
C GLY A 285 14.93 -4.91 21.77
N TYR A 286 15.35 -5.03 20.52
CA TYR A 286 14.60 -4.67 19.31
C TYR A 286 13.20 -5.35 19.23
N LYS A 287 13.02 -6.55 19.78
CA LYS A 287 11.74 -7.29 19.77
C LYS A 287 10.61 -6.56 20.50
N ASN A 288 10.93 -5.55 21.31
CA ASN A 288 9.90 -4.71 21.93
C ASN A 288 9.37 -3.63 20.99
N TYR A 289 10.08 -3.34 19.91
CA TYR A 289 9.76 -2.27 18.95
C TYR A 289 9.15 -2.79 17.66
N ILE A 290 9.62 -3.94 17.16
CA ILE A 290 9.14 -4.50 15.89
C ILE A 290 8.26 -5.72 16.09
N ASP A 291 7.33 -5.91 15.17
CA ASP A 291 6.66 -7.17 14.93
C ASP A 291 7.62 -8.05 14.12
N VAL A 292 8.24 -9.02 14.79
CA VAL A 292 9.30 -9.84 14.19
C VAL A 292 8.76 -10.65 13.01
N ASP A 293 7.55 -11.16 13.09
CA ASP A 293 6.95 -11.97 12.03
C ASP A 293 6.69 -11.11 10.77
N SER A 294 6.28 -9.86 10.94
CA SER A 294 6.13 -8.92 9.83
C SER A 294 7.45 -8.64 9.10
N PHE A 295 8.54 -8.43 9.87
CA PHE A 295 9.87 -8.21 9.28
C PHE A 295 10.44 -9.48 8.62
N VAL A 296 10.23 -10.64 9.21
CA VAL A 296 10.63 -11.93 8.65
C VAL A 296 9.87 -12.22 7.35
N SER A 297 8.56 -11.98 7.32
CA SER A 297 7.75 -12.15 6.12
C SER A 297 8.21 -11.23 5.00
N TYR A 298 8.49 -9.96 5.31
CA TYR A 298 9.06 -9.00 4.36
C TYR A 298 10.40 -9.50 3.80
N PHE A 299 11.31 -9.89 4.69
CA PHE A 299 12.63 -10.40 4.31
C PHE A 299 12.51 -11.62 3.39
N ILE A 300 11.75 -12.64 3.80
CA ILE A 300 11.59 -13.89 3.04
C ILE A 300 11.08 -13.63 1.63
N ILE A 301 10.03 -12.79 1.50
CA ILE A 301 9.42 -12.59 0.18
C ILE A 301 10.34 -11.83 -0.77
N HIS A 302 11.10 -10.86 -0.27
CA HIS A 302 12.02 -10.10 -1.09
C HIS A 302 13.30 -10.87 -1.42
N GLU A 303 13.83 -11.65 -0.48
CA GLU A 303 14.98 -12.54 -0.72
C GLU A 303 14.63 -13.66 -1.71
N LEU A 304 13.47 -14.30 -1.54
CA LEU A 304 13.03 -15.38 -2.44
C LEU A 304 13.05 -14.98 -3.92
N VAL A 305 12.75 -13.72 -4.21
CA VAL A 305 12.66 -13.22 -5.58
C VAL A 305 13.78 -12.26 -5.94
N VAL A 306 14.78 -12.13 -5.09
CA VAL A 306 15.92 -11.22 -5.29
C VAL A 306 15.43 -9.83 -5.73
N ASN A 307 14.57 -9.20 -4.91
CA ASN A 307 14.10 -7.85 -5.19
C ASN A 307 15.17 -6.84 -4.81
N TYR A 308 15.95 -6.40 -5.78
CA TYR A 308 17.15 -5.58 -5.59
C TYR A 308 16.90 -4.27 -4.81
N ASP A 309 15.75 -3.65 -5.00
CA ASP A 309 15.42 -2.37 -4.36
C ASP A 309 14.96 -2.53 -2.89
N ALA A 310 14.60 -3.74 -2.48
CA ALA A 310 14.03 -3.98 -1.16
C ALA A 310 15.00 -3.58 -0.04
N GLY A 311 14.48 -2.90 0.97
CA GLY A 311 15.26 -2.40 2.11
C GLY A 311 16.06 -1.12 1.84
N SER A 312 16.09 -0.64 0.60
CA SER A 312 16.77 0.61 0.19
C SER A 312 15.80 1.61 -0.42
N TYR A 313 14.98 1.17 -1.36
CA TYR A 313 14.02 2.04 -2.06
C TYR A 313 12.60 1.51 -1.88
N SER A 314 11.64 2.43 -1.99
CA SER A 314 10.22 2.07 -1.93
C SER A 314 9.85 1.16 -0.75
N THR A 315 10.56 1.31 0.39
CA THR A 315 10.41 0.49 1.57
C THR A 315 9.53 1.19 2.59
N TYR A 316 8.42 0.57 2.96
CA TYR A 316 7.41 1.16 3.83
C TYR A 316 7.37 0.46 5.19
N ILE A 317 7.43 1.29 6.25
CA ILE A 317 7.37 0.87 7.65
C ILE A 317 6.25 1.64 8.32
N TYR A 318 5.36 0.97 9.02
CA TYR A 318 4.28 1.64 9.73
C TYR A 318 4.17 1.19 11.18
N LYS A 319 3.58 2.04 12.00
CA LYS A 319 3.31 1.77 13.41
C LYS A 319 2.06 2.50 13.84
N ASP A 320 1.15 1.81 14.50
CA ASP A 320 0.05 2.47 15.21
C ASP A 320 0.49 2.91 16.61
N THR A 321 -0.32 3.70 17.27
CA THR A 321 -0.03 4.39 18.55
C THR A 321 0.44 3.44 19.66
N SER A 322 -0.15 2.28 19.78
CA SER A 322 0.19 1.25 20.78
C SER A 322 0.90 0.03 20.20
N GLY A 323 1.16 0.04 18.89
CA GLY A 323 1.68 -1.10 18.15
C GLY A 323 3.20 -1.19 18.11
N LYS A 324 3.67 -2.17 17.39
CA LYS A 324 5.06 -2.35 16.97
C LYS A 324 5.20 -1.96 15.51
N TYR A 325 6.43 -1.69 15.08
CA TYR A 325 6.72 -1.47 13.66
C TYR A 325 6.41 -2.71 12.84
N LYS A 326 5.78 -2.49 11.71
CA LYS A 326 5.45 -3.49 10.70
C LYS A 326 5.84 -3.02 9.32
N MET A 327 6.03 -3.95 8.39
CA MET A 327 6.43 -3.70 7.01
C MET A 327 5.25 -3.83 6.06
N CYS A 328 5.29 -3.09 4.94
CA CYS A 328 4.40 -3.30 3.79
C CYS A 328 5.19 -3.81 2.59
N GLY A 329 4.62 -4.76 1.83
CA GLY A 329 5.16 -5.13 0.52
C GLY A 329 4.84 -4.04 -0.51
N TRP A 330 5.87 -3.61 -1.25
CA TRP A 330 5.73 -2.63 -2.32
C TRP A 330 6.86 -2.76 -3.33
N ASP A 331 6.54 -2.48 -4.61
CA ASP A 331 7.46 -2.38 -5.74
C ASP A 331 8.34 -3.62 -6.00
N PHE A 332 7.79 -4.53 -6.79
CA PHE A 332 8.48 -5.75 -7.21
C PHE A 332 8.94 -5.70 -8.68
N ASN A 333 9.11 -4.51 -9.24
CA ASN A 333 9.52 -4.35 -10.64
C ASN A 333 10.85 -5.04 -10.94
N ASN A 334 11.79 -4.96 -10.01
CA ASN A 334 13.13 -5.53 -10.12
C ASN A 334 13.25 -6.95 -9.56
N ALA A 335 12.13 -7.55 -9.13
CA ALA A 335 12.10 -8.92 -8.63
C ALA A 335 12.38 -9.95 -9.75
N CYS A 336 12.81 -11.16 -9.36
CA CYS A 336 13.12 -12.26 -10.25
C CYS A 336 14.15 -11.91 -11.33
N ASP A 337 15.26 -11.30 -10.89
CA ASP A 337 16.40 -10.91 -11.75
C ASP A 337 16.01 -9.95 -12.89
N ASN A 338 15.05 -9.09 -12.66
CA ASN A 338 14.62 -8.08 -13.63
C ASN A 338 15.38 -6.76 -13.51
N TYR A 339 16.52 -6.75 -12.80
CA TYR A 339 17.37 -5.59 -12.72
C TYR A 339 18.10 -5.38 -14.04
N GLN A 340 17.83 -4.26 -14.72
CA GLN A 340 18.19 -4.09 -16.12
C GLN A 340 19.66 -3.78 -16.37
N GLU A 341 20.39 -3.28 -15.37
CA GLU A 341 21.80 -2.92 -15.54
C GLU A 341 22.72 -4.13 -15.46
N GLN A 342 22.40 -5.06 -14.56
CA GLN A 342 23.14 -6.32 -14.41
C GLN A 342 22.29 -7.37 -13.70
N SER A 343 22.57 -8.64 -13.97
CA SER A 343 21.96 -9.71 -13.19
C SER A 343 22.52 -9.73 -11.77
N VAL A 344 21.65 -9.80 -10.79
CA VAL A 344 22.00 -9.95 -9.36
C VAL A 344 21.77 -11.37 -8.85
N MET A 345 21.09 -12.20 -9.62
CA MET A 345 20.89 -13.62 -9.32
C MET A 345 22.13 -14.43 -9.74
N THR A 346 22.86 -14.92 -8.76
CA THR A 346 23.94 -15.86 -8.99
C THR A 346 23.74 -17.08 -8.10
N VAL A 347 24.28 -18.23 -8.53
CA VAL A 347 24.25 -19.49 -7.72
C VAL A 347 24.93 -19.32 -6.37
N GLN A 348 25.78 -18.30 -6.23
CA GLN A 348 26.52 -17.99 -5.01
C GLN A 348 25.94 -16.77 -4.27
N GLY A 349 24.91 -16.16 -4.80
CA GLY A 349 24.34 -14.91 -4.29
C GLY A 349 23.27 -15.06 -3.21
N TYR A 350 23.02 -16.27 -2.76
CA TYR A 350 22.12 -16.59 -1.66
C TYR A 350 22.89 -16.98 -0.42
#